data_30dc8d939b0904e3bfbec73378479042
#
_entry.id   30dc8d939b0904e3bfbec73378479042
#
_cell.length_a   1.000
_cell.length_b   1.000
_cell.length_c   1.000
_cell.angle_alpha   90.00
_cell.angle_beta   90.00
_cell.angle_gamma   90.00
#
_symmetry.space_group_name_H-M   'P 1'
#
loop_
_entity.id
_entity.type
_entity.pdbx_description
1 polymer ?
#
loop_
_entity_poly.entity_id
_entity_poly.type
_entity_poly.pdbx_seq_one_letter_code
_entity_poly.pdbx_strand_id
1 'polypeptide(L)'
;MNGAVVVTGGGTGGHLKVADAFIEEFYNRGISVIFIGSSNGQDKAWFENDRRLKKAIFLDTKGVVNKSGFGKILSLLNIFSKTIYCLNLYSKYNVKTVVSVGGFSAAATTFAGIVKIGCKLYIHEQ
;
A
#
# COMPACT_ATOMS: atom_id res chain seq x y z
N MET A 1 -21.66 -0.24 -0.12
CA MET A 1 -20.52 -1.17 -0.05
C MET A 1 -19.88 -1.12 1.32
N ASN A 2 -19.71 -2.26 1.95
CA ASN A 2 -19.30 -2.32 3.35
C ASN A 2 -17.81 -2.55 3.57
N GLY A 3 -17.02 -2.52 2.52
CA GLY A 3 -15.60 -2.72 2.62
C GLY A 3 -14.82 -1.51 2.16
N ALA A 4 -13.54 -1.46 2.52
CA ALA A 4 -12.63 -0.44 2.06
C ALA A 4 -11.74 -0.98 0.94
N VAL A 5 -11.26 -0.08 0.09
CA VAL A 5 -10.27 -0.38 -0.94
C VAL A 5 -8.93 0.19 -0.47
N VAL A 6 -7.88 -0.59 -0.57
CA VAL A 6 -6.52 -0.13 -0.31
C VAL A 6 -5.86 0.20 -1.64
N VAL A 7 -5.30 1.39 -1.74
CA VAL A 7 -4.39 1.77 -2.84
C VAL A 7 -3.00 1.84 -2.26
N THR A 8 -2.06 1.14 -2.86
CA THR A 8 -0.71 1.04 -2.31
C THR A 8 0.34 1.17 -3.41
N GLY A 9 1.50 1.64 -3.02
CA GLY A 9 2.62 1.84 -3.90
C GLY A 9 3.03 3.30 -3.96
N GLY A 10 4.16 3.55 -4.56
CA GLY A 10 4.65 4.91 -4.63
C GLY A 10 6.16 4.94 -4.77
N GLY A 11 6.78 5.87 -4.07
CA GLY A 11 8.22 6.08 -4.12
C GLY A 11 8.64 7.06 -5.20
N THR A 12 7.99 7.03 -6.35
CA THR A 12 8.26 7.98 -7.45
C THR A 12 7.01 8.73 -7.83
N GLY A 13 7.19 9.90 -8.47
CA GLY A 13 6.06 10.72 -8.91
C GLY A 13 5.15 10.01 -9.90
N GLY A 14 5.70 9.14 -10.75
CA GLY A 14 4.91 8.37 -11.71
C GLY A 14 3.95 7.41 -11.02
N HIS A 15 4.43 6.65 -10.06
CA HIS A 15 3.58 5.75 -9.29
C HIS A 15 2.53 6.52 -8.49
N LEU A 16 2.92 7.66 -7.91
CA LEU A 16 2.02 8.46 -7.09
C LEU A 16 0.91 9.10 -7.91
N LYS A 17 1.18 9.49 -9.15
CA LYS A 17 0.15 9.99 -10.05
C LYS A 17 -0.91 8.93 -10.35
N VAL A 18 -0.48 7.70 -10.58
CA VAL A 18 -1.41 6.60 -10.83
C VAL A 18 -2.23 6.31 -9.56
N ALA A 19 -1.57 6.29 -8.40
CA ALA A 19 -2.28 6.11 -7.13
C ALA A 19 -3.31 7.20 -6.92
N ASP A 20 -2.97 8.45 -7.21
CA ASP A 20 -3.87 9.59 -7.08
C ASP A 20 -5.11 9.42 -7.96
N ALA A 21 -4.92 8.95 -9.20
CA ALA A 21 -6.03 8.72 -10.12
C ALA A 21 -6.99 7.65 -9.59
N PHE A 22 -6.47 6.55 -9.04
CA PHE A 22 -7.32 5.52 -8.43
C PHE A 22 -8.06 6.05 -7.21
N ILE A 23 -7.37 6.80 -6.35
CA ILE A 23 -7.98 7.39 -5.15
C ILE A 23 -9.14 8.29 -5.55
N GLU A 24 -8.95 9.16 -6.52
CA GLU A 24 -9.98 10.07 -6.97
C GLU A 24 -11.19 9.32 -7.52
N GLU A 25 -10.97 8.31 -8.35
CA GLU A 25 -12.05 7.54 -8.94
C GLU A 25 -12.86 6.82 -7.87
N PHE A 26 -12.20 6.18 -6.92
CA PHE A 26 -12.91 5.50 -5.83
C PHE A 26 -13.65 6.49 -4.94
N TYR A 27 -13.03 7.63 -4.65
CA TYR A 27 -13.68 8.65 -3.84
C TYR A 27 -14.96 9.17 -4.53
N ASN A 28 -14.87 9.42 -5.83
CA ASN A 28 -16.02 9.91 -6.59
C ASN A 28 -17.17 8.90 -6.67
N ARG A 29 -16.84 7.61 -6.50
CA ARG A 29 -17.85 6.55 -6.47
C ARG A 29 -18.38 6.27 -5.06
N GLY A 30 -17.99 7.06 -4.08
CA GLY A 30 -18.44 6.87 -2.70
C GLY A 30 -17.81 5.68 -1.99
N ILE A 31 -16.67 5.19 -2.47
CA ILE A 31 -15.98 4.05 -1.89
C ILE A 31 -14.94 4.55 -0.88
N SER A 32 -14.89 3.93 0.29
CA SER A 32 -13.87 4.25 1.29
C SER A 32 -12.51 3.80 0.82
N VAL A 33 -11.53 4.70 0.82
CA VAL A 33 -10.19 4.44 0.33
C VAL A 33 -9.17 4.60 1.45
N ILE A 34 -8.26 3.65 1.54
CA ILE A 34 -7.10 3.71 2.43
C ILE A 34 -5.86 3.70 1.55
N PHE A 35 -4.95 4.63 1.80
CA PHE A 35 -3.67 4.62 1.11
C PHE A 35 -2.59 4.07 2.03
N ILE A 36 -1.77 3.14 1.52
CA ILE A 36 -0.61 2.63 2.24
C ILE A 36 0.61 2.84 1.36
N GLY A 37 1.52 3.66 1.83
CA GLY A 37 2.75 3.98 1.12
C GLY A 37 3.96 3.89 2.02
N SER A 38 5.05 4.52 1.60
CA SER A 38 6.31 4.52 2.32
C SER A 38 6.54 5.85 3.03
N SER A 39 7.14 5.77 4.21
CA SER A 39 7.62 6.97 4.90
C SER A 39 8.94 7.48 4.34
N ASN A 40 9.58 6.72 3.46
CA ASN A 40 10.92 7.00 2.95
C ASN A 40 10.96 7.70 1.59
N GLY A 41 9.81 7.92 0.96
CA GLY A 41 9.74 8.57 -0.35
C GLY A 41 8.88 9.81 -0.32
N GLN A 42 8.27 10.12 -1.46
CA GLN A 42 7.40 11.29 -1.61
C GLN A 42 5.96 11.04 -1.16
N ASP A 43 5.64 9.80 -0.82
CA ASP A 43 4.27 9.36 -0.57
C ASP A 43 3.58 10.20 0.49
N LYS A 44 4.29 10.48 1.58
CA LYS A 44 3.75 11.23 2.70
C LYS A 44 3.40 12.66 2.30
N ALA A 45 4.28 13.30 1.52
CA ALA A 45 4.02 14.66 1.05
C ALA A 45 2.77 14.72 0.16
N TRP A 46 2.51 13.67 -0.60
CA TRP A 46 1.35 13.61 -1.49
C TRP A 46 0.03 13.37 -0.75
N PHE A 47 0.03 12.48 0.23
CA PHE A 47 -1.23 11.94 0.75
C PHE A 47 -1.45 12.09 2.25
N GLU A 48 -0.50 12.67 3.00
CA GLU A 48 -0.61 12.74 4.47
C GLU A 48 -1.89 13.44 4.93
N ASN A 49 -2.30 14.50 4.24
CA ASN A 49 -3.46 15.29 4.63
C ASN A 49 -4.59 15.22 3.61
N ASP A 50 -4.66 14.14 2.85
CA ASP A 50 -5.64 14.00 1.78
C ASP A 50 -7.01 13.64 2.37
N ARG A 51 -7.98 14.53 2.18
CA ARG A 51 -9.32 14.36 2.75
C ARG A 51 -10.16 13.30 2.04
N ARG A 52 -9.74 12.87 0.85
CA ARG A 52 -10.41 11.78 0.14
C ARG A 52 -10.19 10.44 0.80
N LEU A 53 -9.15 10.32 1.61
CA LEU A 53 -8.74 9.06 2.23
C LEU A 53 -9.39 8.90 3.60
N LYS A 54 -9.92 7.71 3.84
CA LYS A 54 -10.36 7.33 5.18
C LYS A 54 -9.16 7.25 6.13
N LYS A 55 -8.04 6.75 5.61
CA LYS A 55 -6.79 6.69 6.36
C LYS A 55 -5.61 6.67 5.40
N ALA A 56 -4.53 7.32 5.80
CA ALA A 56 -3.25 7.25 5.08
C ALA A 56 -2.21 6.67 6.04
N ILE A 57 -1.55 5.62 5.60
CA ILE A 57 -0.58 4.89 6.41
C ILE A 57 0.75 4.86 5.66
N PHE A 58 1.82 5.17 6.36
CA PHE A 58 3.16 5.22 5.77
C PHE A 58 4.06 4.27 6.53
N LEU A 59 4.50 3.21 5.84
CA LEU A 59 5.35 2.18 6.42
C LEU A 59 6.81 2.51 6.20
N ASP A 60 7.63 2.22 7.19
CA ASP A 60 9.06 2.35 7.05
C ASP A 60 9.60 1.15 6.28
N THR A 61 9.58 1.25 4.96
CA THR A 61 10.04 0.19 4.08
C THR A 61 11.32 0.61 3.40
N LYS A 62 12.44 0.12 3.86
CA LYS A 62 13.70 0.34 3.19
C LYS A 62 13.82 -0.64 2.03
N GLY A 63 14.33 -0.16 0.91
CA GLY A 63 14.48 -0.99 -0.27
C GLY A 63 15.40 -2.18 -0.03
N VAL A 64 15.13 -3.26 -0.74
CA VAL A 64 15.95 -4.48 -0.65
C VAL A 64 17.11 -4.43 -1.65
N VAL A 65 17.09 -3.44 -2.52
CA VAL A 65 18.06 -3.29 -3.61
C VAL A 65 19.47 -3.10 -3.05
N ASN A 66 20.42 -3.78 -3.66
CA ASN A 66 21.84 -3.69 -3.32
C ASN A 66 22.19 -4.19 -1.92
N LYS A 67 21.31 -4.95 -1.32
CA LYS A 67 21.62 -5.63 -0.06
C LYS A 67 22.18 -6.99 -0.38
N SER A 68 23.17 -7.43 0.41
CA SER A 68 23.76 -8.74 0.27
C SER A 68 23.79 -9.43 1.63
N GLY A 69 23.73 -10.75 1.64
CA GLY A 69 23.86 -11.56 2.84
C GLY A 69 22.91 -11.13 3.95
N PHE A 70 23.47 -10.73 5.08
CA PHE A 70 22.71 -10.42 6.29
C PHE A 70 21.73 -9.26 6.08
N GLY A 71 22.16 -8.24 5.33
CA GLY A 71 21.29 -7.09 5.06
C GLY A 71 20.03 -7.47 4.30
N LYS A 72 20.14 -8.43 3.37
CA LYS A 72 18.99 -8.93 2.61
C LYS A 72 18.04 -9.68 3.52
N ILE A 73 18.56 -10.48 4.44
CA ILE A 73 17.72 -11.21 5.40
C ILE A 73 16.94 -10.23 6.28
N LEU A 74 17.59 -9.18 6.78
CA LEU A 74 16.93 -8.17 7.59
C LEU A 74 15.82 -7.46 6.81
N SER A 75 16.04 -7.18 5.53
CA SER A 75 15.02 -6.56 4.68
C SER A 75 13.82 -7.47 4.50
N LEU A 76 14.05 -8.78 4.32
CA LEU A 76 12.95 -9.75 4.19
C LEU A 76 12.15 -9.86 5.48
N LEU A 77 12.81 -9.84 6.64
CA LEU A 77 12.14 -9.85 7.93
C LEU A 77 11.30 -8.60 8.13
N ASN A 78 11.80 -7.46 7.67
CA ASN A 78 11.04 -6.21 7.73
C ASN A 78 9.77 -6.29 6.89
N ILE A 79 9.86 -6.81 5.67
CA ILE A 79 8.71 -7.00 4.79
C ILE A 79 7.70 -7.94 5.45
N PHE A 80 8.16 -9.04 6.04
CA PHE A 80 7.29 -9.99 6.71
C PHE A 80 6.53 -9.34 7.87
N SER A 81 7.24 -8.55 8.70
CA SER A 81 6.63 -7.82 9.81
C SER A 81 5.55 -6.85 9.31
N LYS A 82 5.84 -6.10 8.24
CA LYS A 82 4.88 -5.15 7.68
C LYS A 82 3.68 -5.87 7.07
N THR A 83 3.89 -7.05 6.50
CA THR A 83 2.80 -7.87 5.96
C THR A 83 1.81 -8.25 7.06
N ILE A 84 2.30 -8.69 8.21
CA ILE A 84 1.44 -9.02 9.36
C ILE A 84 0.65 -7.79 9.81
N TYR A 85 1.30 -6.64 9.88
CA TYR A 85 0.63 -5.39 10.22
C TYR A 85 -0.51 -5.09 9.26
N CYS A 86 -0.26 -5.25 7.96
CA CYS A 86 -1.28 -5.01 6.94
C CYS A 86 -2.45 -5.99 7.04
N LEU A 87 -2.18 -7.26 7.37
CA LEU A 87 -3.25 -8.23 7.56
C LEU A 87 -4.20 -7.82 8.69
N ASN A 88 -3.64 -7.36 9.80
CA ASN A 88 -4.44 -6.85 10.92
C ASN A 88 -5.26 -5.63 10.51
N LEU A 89 -4.64 -4.74 9.74
CA LEU A 89 -5.29 -3.55 9.23
C LEU A 89 -6.46 -3.90 8.31
N TYR A 90 -6.27 -4.88 7.42
CA TYR A 90 -7.31 -5.30 6.48
C TYR A 90 -8.51 -5.86 7.21
N SER A 91 -8.29 -6.60 8.28
CA SER A 91 -9.39 -7.09 9.10
C SER A 91 -10.12 -5.96 9.81
N LYS A 92 -9.37 -5.00 10.36
CA LYS A 92 -9.95 -3.87 11.09
C LYS A 92 -10.86 -3.01 10.21
N TYR A 93 -10.45 -2.74 8.96
CA TYR A 93 -11.20 -1.88 8.05
C TYR A 93 -12.03 -2.64 7.03
N ASN A 94 -12.10 -3.95 7.15
CA ASN A 94 -12.86 -4.81 6.25
C ASN A 94 -12.43 -4.60 4.78
N VAL A 95 -11.14 -4.66 4.55
CA VAL A 95 -10.58 -4.45 3.21
C VAL A 95 -10.94 -5.62 2.30
N LYS A 96 -11.58 -5.32 1.17
CA LYS A 96 -12.00 -6.31 0.20
C LYS A 96 -11.21 -6.26 -1.10
N THR A 97 -10.52 -5.18 -1.35
CA THR A 97 -9.79 -4.98 -2.61
C THR A 97 -8.50 -4.23 -2.32
N VAL A 98 -7.44 -4.66 -2.95
CA VAL A 98 -6.13 -4.00 -2.88
C VAL A 98 -5.71 -3.70 -4.32
N VAL A 99 -5.35 -2.44 -4.58
CA VAL A 99 -4.82 -2.01 -5.88
C VAL A 99 -3.38 -1.58 -5.66
N SER A 100 -2.44 -2.30 -6.27
CA SER A 100 -1.02 -1.97 -6.17
C SER A 100 -0.57 -1.27 -7.45
N VAL A 101 0.05 -0.10 -7.28
CA VAL A 101 0.62 0.65 -8.41
C VAL A 101 2.12 0.44 -8.54
N GLY A 102 2.70 -0.42 -7.70
CA GLY A 102 4.10 -0.78 -7.80
C GLY A 102 5.00 -0.01 -6.83
N GLY A 103 6.28 -0.33 -6.88
CA GLY A 103 7.28 0.23 -5.98
C GLY A 103 7.53 -0.67 -4.77
N PHE A 104 8.66 -0.43 -4.09
CA PHE A 104 9.04 -1.24 -2.93
C PHE A 104 8.06 -1.08 -1.77
N SER A 105 7.47 0.09 -1.63
CA SER A 105 6.52 0.36 -0.55
C SER A 105 5.26 -0.51 -0.64
N ALA A 106 4.98 -1.06 -1.82
CA ALA A 106 3.80 -1.88 -2.03
C ALA A 106 3.99 -3.35 -1.63
N ALA A 107 5.22 -3.79 -1.36
CA ALA A 107 5.51 -5.22 -1.19
C ALA A 107 4.70 -5.85 -0.04
N ALA A 108 4.78 -5.28 1.15
CA ALA A 108 4.09 -5.83 2.32
C ALA A 108 2.57 -5.78 2.14
N THR A 109 2.08 -4.69 1.58
CA THR A 109 0.64 -4.49 1.34
C THR A 109 0.11 -5.49 0.33
N THR A 110 0.89 -5.71 -0.73
CA THR A 110 0.54 -6.67 -1.78
C THR A 110 0.52 -8.09 -1.24
N PHE A 111 1.53 -8.47 -0.47
CA PHE A 111 1.58 -9.80 0.14
C PHE A 111 0.40 -10.03 1.07
N ALA A 112 0.01 -9.01 1.85
CA ALA A 112 -1.16 -9.13 2.71
C ALA A 112 -2.44 -9.36 1.90
N GLY A 113 -2.56 -8.69 0.74
CA GLY A 113 -3.69 -8.89 -0.15
C GLY A 113 -3.76 -10.30 -0.72
N ILE A 114 -2.60 -10.89 -1.03
CA ILE A 114 -2.53 -12.27 -1.54
C ILE A 114 -2.96 -13.27 -0.46
N VAL A 115 -2.52 -13.05 0.77
CA VAL A 115 -2.75 -14.00 1.87
C VAL A 115 -4.17 -13.92 2.42
N LYS A 116 -4.77 -12.73 2.43
CA LYS A 116 -6.09 -12.55 3.04
C LYS A 116 -7.19 -13.18 2.21
N ILE A 117 -7.94 -14.09 2.81
CA ILE A 117 -9.06 -14.77 2.15
C ILE A 117 -10.18 -13.76 1.88
N GLY A 118 -10.70 -13.76 0.67
CA GLY A 118 -11.79 -12.88 0.27
C GLY A 118 -11.36 -11.51 -0.20
N CYS A 119 -10.05 -11.23 -0.24
CA CYS A 119 -9.53 -9.97 -0.73
C CYS A 119 -9.12 -10.11 -2.20
N LYS A 120 -9.55 -9.16 -3.03
CA LYS A 120 -9.15 -9.11 -4.44
C LYS A 120 -7.93 -8.23 -4.59
N LEU A 121 -6.97 -8.69 -5.38
CA LEU A 121 -5.73 -7.97 -5.63
C LEU A 121 -5.63 -7.61 -7.10
N TYR A 122 -5.40 -6.32 -7.36
CA TYR A 122 -5.15 -5.81 -8.71
C TYR A 122 -3.78 -5.15 -8.72
N ILE A 123 -2.97 -5.49 -9.71
CA ILE A 123 -1.64 -4.92 -9.87
C ILE A 123 -1.61 -4.12 -11.15
N HIS A 124 -1.29 -2.84 -11.03
CA HIS A 124 -1.13 -1.96 -12.17
C HIS A 124 0.36 -1.86 -12.51
N GLU A 125 0.73 -2.23 -13.71
CA GLU A 125 2.10 -2.14 -14.18
C GLU A 125 2.29 -0.88 -15.02
N GLN A 126 3.44 -0.26 -14.83
CA GLN A 126 3.82 0.92 -15.61
C GLN A 126 4.95 0.61 -16.57
#